data_1d8c6394cd8f4e51e44531ce0d4ca472
#
_entry.id   1d8c6394cd8f4e51e44531ce0d4ca472
#
_cell.length_a   1.000
_cell.length_b   1.000
_cell.length_c   1.000
_cell.angle_alpha   90.00
_cell.angle_beta   90.00
_cell.angle_gamma   90.00
#
_symmetry.space_group_name_H-M   'P 1'
#
loop_
_entity.id
_entity.type
_entity.pdbx_description
1 polymer ?
#
loop_
_entity_poly.entity_id
_entity_poly.type
_entity_poly.pdbx_seq_one_letter_code
_entity_poly.pdbx_strand_id
1 'polypeptide(L)'
;MDIGAGTSLGVFGGITAIYFVLRYMLIENYDIINASGFPHGLSNVLNSVYFILMTFAQYYINVQNSYTKCGESQIYHSVVYTIIPNVLIFGLLITMLDMFPGFLKPFSNTIGYFFVYWIGGISSLFNKMLVSKEKSRYIQQVYDDNSMMINEITTGKYGNIKQFFQEGSRPGKNQIFNDGYKKFLPKIFNLVVVKDLISKFIWYLLVGGLVISTSFNSIMNMECSRSEMTMEKMEKANKAMKEQAEKEAKQAESQPTEQYF
;
A
#
# COMPACT_ATOMS: atom_id res chain seq x y z
N MET A 1 14.04 -11.04 -18.51
CA MET A 1 14.18 -10.25 -17.26
C MET A 1 13.30 -10.96 -16.25
N ASP A 2 13.89 -11.64 -15.28
CA ASP A 2 13.11 -12.34 -14.24
C ASP A 2 12.45 -11.29 -13.37
N ILE A 3 11.15 -11.10 -13.58
CA ILE A 3 10.34 -10.21 -12.76
C ILE A 3 9.98 -11.00 -11.50
N GLY A 4 10.90 -11.02 -10.54
CA GLY A 4 10.69 -11.73 -9.28
C GLY A 4 9.71 -11.03 -8.35
N ALA A 5 9.36 -11.69 -7.23
CA ALA A 5 8.52 -11.12 -6.16
C ALA A 5 9.00 -9.74 -5.68
N GLY A 6 10.32 -9.50 -5.67
CA GLY A 6 10.91 -8.22 -5.29
C GLY A 6 10.51 -7.05 -6.20
N THR A 7 10.44 -7.28 -7.52
CA THR A 7 9.98 -6.26 -8.48
C THR A 7 8.51 -5.93 -8.27
N SER A 8 7.67 -6.95 -8.02
CA SER A 8 6.25 -6.76 -7.72
C SER A 8 6.04 -5.91 -6.47
N LEU A 9 6.78 -6.20 -5.41
CA LEU A 9 6.77 -5.41 -4.17
C LEU A 9 7.28 -3.99 -4.38
N GLY A 10 8.33 -3.81 -5.17
CA GLY A 10 8.90 -2.50 -5.48
C GLY A 10 7.92 -1.60 -6.25
N VAL A 11 7.26 -2.14 -7.28
CA VAL A 11 6.24 -1.42 -8.05
C VAL A 11 5.04 -1.06 -7.17
N PHE A 12 4.55 -2.02 -6.39
CA PHE A 12 3.47 -1.76 -5.43
C PHE A 12 3.84 -0.67 -4.42
N GLY A 13 5.01 -0.77 -3.80
CA GLY A 13 5.49 0.21 -2.83
C GLY A 13 5.63 1.60 -3.43
N GLY A 14 6.13 1.70 -4.67
CA GLY A 14 6.26 2.96 -5.41
C GLY A 14 4.89 3.62 -5.70
N ILE A 15 3.94 2.85 -6.24
CA ILE A 15 2.58 3.35 -6.50
C ILE A 15 1.90 3.78 -5.20
N THR A 16 2.06 2.98 -4.13
CA THR A 16 1.49 3.30 -2.82
C THR A 16 2.12 4.55 -2.22
N ALA A 17 3.43 4.74 -2.33
CA ALA A 17 4.12 5.95 -1.86
C ALA A 17 3.61 7.20 -2.60
N ILE A 18 3.51 7.14 -3.94
CA ILE A 18 2.96 8.24 -4.75
C ILE A 18 1.53 8.57 -4.33
N TYR A 19 0.69 7.56 -4.13
CA TYR A 19 -0.68 7.76 -3.66
C TYR A 19 -0.73 8.51 -2.31
N PHE A 20 0.11 8.12 -1.34
CA PHE A 20 0.12 8.78 -0.03
C PHE A 20 0.70 10.19 -0.07
N VAL A 21 1.68 10.47 -0.94
CA VAL A 21 2.19 11.84 -1.20
C VAL A 21 1.09 12.72 -1.79
N LEU A 22 0.38 12.24 -2.82
CA LEU A 22 -0.75 12.97 -3.40
C LEU A 22 -1.86 13.22 -2.37
N ARG A 23 -2.16 12.23 -1.54
CA ARG A 23 -3.14 12.36 -0.47
C ARG A 23 -2.73 13.42 0.56
N TYR A 24 -1.45 13.46 0.94
CA TYR A 24 -0.92 14.49 1.82
C TYR A 24 -1.05 15.89 1.20
N MET A 25 -0.68 16.06 -0.08
CA MET A 25 -0.80 17.34 -0.79
C MET A 25 -2.25 17.83 -0.87
N LEU A 26 -3.21 16.93 -1.08
CA LEU A 26 -4.62 17.27 -1.10
C LEU A 26 -5.16 17.69 0.26
N ILE A 27 -4.61 17.11 1.35
CA ILE A 27 -4.98 17.45 2.72
C ILE A 27 -4.40 18.79 3.14
N GLU A 28 -3.13 19.06 2.82
CA GLU A 28 -2.44 20.27 3.21
C GLU A 28 -3.07 21.53 2.59
N ASN A 29 -3.61 21.40 1.38
CA ASN A 29 -4.33 22.49 0.71
C ASN A 29 -5.76 22.72 1.24
N TYR A 30 -6.22 21.87 2.16
CA TYR A 30 -7.55 21.99 2.74
C TYR A 30 -7.47 22.72 4.07
N ASP A 31 -8.25 23.80 4.24
CA ASP A 31 -8.33 24.52 5.52
C ASP A 31 -9.05 23.66 6.57
N ILE A 32 -8.27 22.79 7.20
CA ILE A 32 -8.72 21.78 8.15
C ILE A 32 -9.36 22.39 9.39
N ILE A 33 -9.05 23.65 9.71
CA ILE A 33 -9.56 24.35 10.90
C ILE A 33 -10.99 24.79 10.69
N ASN A 34 -11.36 25.17 9.48
CA ASN A 34 -12.65 25.75 9.13
C ASN A 34 -13.59 24.78 8.40
N ALA A 35 -13.05 23.70 7.85
CA ALA A 35 -13.85 22.73 7.12
C ALA A 35 -14.57 21.77 8.06
N SER A 36 -15.84 21.53 7.80
CA SER A 36 -16.69 20.56 8.51
C SER A 36 -16.37 19.09 8.19
N GLY A 37 -15.25 18.80 7.57
CA GLY A 37 -14.79 17.47 7.22
C GLY A 37 -14.03 17.44 5.88
N PHE A 38 -13.38 16.32 5.62
CA PHE A 38 -12.75 16.01 4.35
C PHE A 38 -13.76 16.03 3.21
N PRO A 39 -13.40 16.47 2.00
CA PRO A 39 -14.22 16.26 0.83
C PRO A 39 -14.25 14.75 0.53
N HIS A 40 -15.20 14.06 1.13
CA HIS A 40 -15.36 12.60 0.98
C HIS A 40 -15.36 12.16 -0.49
N GLY A 41 -15.94 12.97 -1.38
CA GLY A 41 -15.96 12.68 -2.81
C GLY A 41 -14.56 12.55 -3.43
N LEU A 42 -13.68 13.51 -3.21
CA LEU A 42 -12.33 13.50 -3.77
C LEU A 42 -11.47 12.38 -3.19
N SER A 43 -11.60 12.13 -1.88
CA SER A 43 -10.91 11.01 -1.24
C SER A 43 -11.34 9.65 -1.83
N ASN A 44 -12.64 9.46 -2.06
CA ASN A 44 -13.15 8.22 -2.65
C ASN A 44 -12.68 8.03 -4.09
N VAL A 45 -12.67 9.10 -4.91
CA VAL A 45 -12.13 9.05 -6.27
C VAL A 45 -10.65 8.67 -6.24
N LEU A 46 -9.84 9.29 -5.39
CA LEU A 46 -8.41 9.00 -5.26
C LEU A 46 -8.18 7.54 -4.82
N ASN A 47 -8.96 7.04 -3.86
CA ASN A 47 -8.90 5.64 -3.42
C ASN A 47 -9.23 4.67 -4.57
N SER A 48 -10.28 4.96 -5.34
CA SER A 48 -10.71 4.13 -6.48
C SER A 48 -9.64 4.11 -7.59
N VAL A 49 -9.12 5.27 -7.96
CA VAL A 49 -8.03 5.38 -8.96
C VAL A 49 -6.80 4.61 -8.51
N TYR A 50 -6.39 4.77 -7.26
CA TYR A 50 -5.27 4.01 -6.68
C TYR A 50 -5.50 2.51 -6.78
N PHE A 51 -6.67 2.01 -6.36
CA PHE A 51 -7.00 0.59 -6.39
C PHE A 51 -6.94 0.02 -7.80
N ILE A 52 -7.52 0.73 -8.78
CA ILE A 52 -7.53 0.32 -10.19
C ILE A 52 -6.09 0.28 -10.74
N LEU A 53 -5.32 1.35 -10.55
CA LEU A 53 -3.93 1.43 -11.05
C LEU A 53 -3.05 0.33 -10.44
N MET A 54 -3.17 0.12 -9.14
CA MET A 54 -2.41 -0.89 -8.42
C MET A 54 -2.76 -2.30 -8.90
N THR A 55 -4.06 -2.62 -9.04
CA THR A 55 -4.52 -3.93 -9.52
C THR A 55 -4.07 -4.17 -10.97
N PHE A 56 -4.14 -3.14 -11.82
CA PHE A 56 -3.69 -3.25 -13.21
C PHE A 56 -2.17 -3.47 -13.31
N ALA A 57 -1.38 -2.75 -12.53
CA ALA A 57 0.07 -2.94 -12.48
C ALA A 57 0.44 -4.36 -12.02
N GLN A 58 -0.22 -4.87 -10.98
CA GLN A 58 -0.03 -6.25 -10.52
C GLN A 58 -0.45 -7.28 -11.56
N TYR A 59 -1.58 -7.07 -12.24
CA TYR A 59 -2.02 -7.93 -13.34
C TYR A 59 -0.95 -8.02 -14.42
N TYR A 60 -0.44 -6.88 -14.87
CA TYR A 60 0.62 -6.84 -15.89
C TYR A 60 1.86 -7.64 -15.46
N ILE A 61 2.32 -7.47 -14.22
CA ILE A 61 3.46 -8.21 -13.69
C ILE A 61 3.17 -9.71 -13.61
N ASN A 62 1.96 -10.11 -13.21
CA ASN A 62 1.56 -11.50 -13.12
C ASN A 62 1.48 -12.18 -14.51
N VAL A 63 1.07 -11.45 -15.55
CA VAL A 63 1.14 -11.91 -16.94
C VAL A 63 2.59 -12.17 -17.34
N GLN A 64 3.52 -11.27 -17.01
CA GLN A 64 4.94 -11.47 -17.30
C GLN A 64 5.54 -12.65 -16.53
N ASN A 65 5.20 -12.80 -15.25
CA ASN A 65 5.62 -13.93 -14.43
C ASN A 65 5.08 -15.26 -14.98
N SER A 66 3.83 -15.28 -15.45
CA SER A 66 3.24 -16.46 -16.08
C SER A 66 3.96 -16.84 -17.39
N TYR A 67 4.31 -15.84 -18.19
CA TYR A 67 5.10 -16.05 -19.41
C TYR A 67 6.49 -16.60 -19.09
N THR A 68 7.19 -16.05 -18.10
CA THR A 68 8.51 -16.54 -17.70
C THR A 68 8.45 -18.00 -17.23
N LYS A 69 7.40 -18.38 -16.51
CA LYS A 69 7.23 -19.75 -16.00
C LYS A 69 6.83 -20.74 -17.10
N CYS A 70 5.85 -20.37 -17.92
CA CYS A 70 5.17 -21.31 -18.82
C CYS A 70 5.67 -21.22 -20.29
N GLY A 71 6.51 -20.21 -20.61
CA GLY A 71 6.88 -19.90 -22.00
C GLY A 71 5.75 -19.27 -22.82
N GLU A 72 4.57 -19.11 -22.23
CA GLU A 72 3.37 -18.56 -22.84
C GLU A 72 2.56 -17.80 -21.77
N SER A 73 1.93 -16.68 -22.17
CA SER A 73 1.14 -15.86 -21.27
C SER A 73 -0.14 -16.58 -20.85
N GLN A 74 -0.27 -16.86 -19.55
CA GLN A 74 -1.46 -17.48 -18.97
C GLN A 74 -2.45 -16.39 -18.52
N ILE A 75 -3.10 -15.73 -19.49
CA ILE A 75 -3.96 -14.56 -19.26
C ILE A 75 -5.07 -14.86 -18.26
N TYR A 76 -5.81 -15.96 -18.46
CA TYR A 76 -6.92 -16.33 -17.56
C TYR A 76 -6.46 -16.51 -16.10
N HIS A 77 -5.40 -17.30 -15.89
CA HIS A 77 -4.85 -17.52 -14.56
C HIS A 77 -4.32 -16.24 -13.94
N SER A 78 -3.66 -15.39 -14.74
CA SER A 78 -3.15 -14.10 -14.28
C SER A 78 -4.27 -13.16 -13.83
N VAL A 79 -5.41 -13.12 -14.53
CA VAL A 79 -6.60 -12.38 -14.11
C VAL A 79 -7.12 -12.90 -12.78
N VAL A 80 -7.37 -14.20 -12.67
CA VAL A 80 -7.95 -14.83 -11.47
C VAL A 80 -7.04 -14.61 -10.25
N TYR A 81 -5.75 -14.91 -10.38
CA TYR A 81 -4.78 -14.80 -9.28
C TYR A 81 -4.38 -13.35 -8.95
N THR A 82 -4.76 -12.39 -9.78
CA THR A 82 -4.64 -10.97 -9.45
C THR A 82 -5.92 -10.44 -8.80
N ILE A 83 -7.06 -10.64 -9.44
CA ILE A 83 -8.33 -10.03 -9.02
C ILE A 83 -8.78 -10.58 -7.66
N ILE A 84 -8.74 -11.90 -7.48
CA ILE A 84 -9.23 -12.53 -6.24
C ILE A 84 -8.47 -12.02 -5.00
N PRO A 85 -7.13 -12.07 -4.90
CA PRO A 85 -6.43 -11.54 -3.74
C PRO A 85 -6.63 -10.03 -3.54
N ASN A 86 -6.67 -9.25 -4.63
CA ASN A 86 -6.89 -7.80 -4.52
C ASN A 86 -8.28 -7.46 -3.99
N VAL A 87 -9.32 -8.12 -4.46
CA VAL A 87 -10.69 -7.85 -4.00
C VAL A 87 -10.92 -8.40 -2.59
N LEU A 88 -10.59 -9.69 -2.35
CA LEU A 88 -10.91 -10.35 -1.08
C LEU A 88 -9.96 -9.95 0.04
N ILE A 89 -8.66 -9.83 -0.21
CA ILE A 89 -7.70 -9.50 0.85
C ILE A 89 -7.54 -7.99 0.94
N PHE A 90 -7.08 -7.33 -0.13
CA PHE A 90 -6.78 -5.91 -0.08
C PHE A 90 -8.06 -5.08 0.11
N GLY A 91 -9.09 -5.31 -0.71
CA GLY A 91 -10.36 -4.58 -0.62
C GLY A 91 -11.05 -4.77 0.73
N LEU A 92 -11.13 -6.01 1.24
CA LEU A 92 -11.74 -6.29 2.53
C LEU A 92 -10.96 -5.66 3.69
N LEU A 93 -9.62 -5.81 3.73
CA LEU A 93 -8.81 -5.28 4.83
C LEU A 93 -8.73 -3.75 4.84
N ILE A 94 -8.80 -3.09 3.67
CA ILE A 94 -8.91 -1.63 3.59
C ILE A 94 -10.28 -1.16 4.06
N THR A 95 -11.35 -1.84 3.65
CA THR A 95 -12.71 -1.54 4.13
C THR A 95 -12.83 -1.74 5.64
N MET A 96 -12.24 -2.80 6.18
CA MET A 96 -12.19 -3.02 7.64
C MET A 96 -11.50 -1.86 8.38
N LEU A 97 -10.44 -1.29 7.81
CA LEU A 97 -9.74 -0.15 8.40
C LEU A 97 -10.64 1.09 8.49
N ASP A 98 -11.46 1.33 7.46
CA ASP A 98 -12.41 2.46 7.45
C ASP A 98 -13.58 2.22 8.43
N MET A 99 -14.06 0.98 8.55
CA MET A 99 -15.12 0.61 9.50
C MET A 99 -14.63 0.59 10.96
N PHE A 100 -13.41 0.13 11.18
CA PHE A 100 -12.81 -0.06 12.51
C PHE A 100 -11.47 0.67 12.62
N PRO A 101 -11.47 2.01 12.72
CA PRO A 101 -10.24 2.80 12.77
C PRO A 101 -9.33 2.45 13.96
N GLY A 102 -9.83 1.70 14.93
CA GLY A 102 -9.04 1.16 16.04
C GLY A 102 -7.88 0.25 15.61
N PHE A 103 -7.99 -0.44 14.46
CA PHE A 103 -6.90 -1.24 13.91
C PHE A 103 -5.68 -0.41 13.49
N LEU A 104 -5.87 0.90 13.25
CA LEU A 104 -4.76 1.79 12.93
C LEU A 104 -3.96 2.22 14.17
N LYS A 105 -4.56 2.18 15.36
CA LYS A 105 -3.93 2.67 16.61
C LYS A 105 -2.54 2.07 16.88
N PRO A 106 -2.28 0.76 16.72
CA PRO A 106 -0.93 0.21 16.94
C PRO A 106 0.13 0.90 16.07
N PHE A 107 -0.16 1.12 14.80
CA PHE A 107 0.76 1.77 13.86
C PHE A 107 0.84 3.28 14.09
N SER A 108 -0.29 3.92 14.43
CA SER A 108 -0.35 5.35 14.70
C SER A 108 0.42 5.70 15.98
N ASN A 109 0.24 4.92 17.03
CA ASN A 109 0.86 5.19 18.32
C ASN A 109 2.32 4.73 18.43
N THR A 110 2.81 3.96 17.47
CA THR A 110 4.20 3.53 17.39
C THR A 110 4.92 4.24 16.24
N ILE A 111 4.82 3.71 15.02
CA ILE A 111 5.57 4.20 13.86
C ILE A 111 5.14 5.63 13.50
N GLY A 112 3.82 5.90 13.44
CA GLY A 112 3.31 7.23 13.14
C GLY A 112 3.77 8.27 14.17
N TYR A 113 3.67 7.93 15.46
CA TYR A 113 4.16 8.81 16.54
C TYR A 113 5.68 9.03 16.47
N PHE A 114 6.46 7.99 16.24
CA PHE A 114 7.90 8.09 16.06
C PHE A 114 8.29 9.15 15.02
N PHE A 115 7.67 9.14 13.85
CA PHE A 115 7.96 10.11 12.78
C PHE A 115 7.61 11.55 13.20
N VAL A 116 6.43 11.78 13.77
CA VAL A 116 6.02 13.15 14.16
C VAL A 116 6.78 13.65 15.39
N TYR A 117 7.25 12.75 16.25
CA TYR A 117 8.11 13.09 17.38
C TYR A 117 9.49 13.53 16.91
N TRP A 118 10.18 12.71 16.11
CA TRP A 118 11.56 12.94 15.67
C TRP A 118 11.67 14.03 14.62
N ILE A 119 10.84 13.98 13.59
CA ILE A 119 10.91 14.90 12.44
C ILE A 119 10.03 16.13 12.66
N GLY A 120 8.83 15.93 13.18
CA GLY A 120 7.83 16.99 13.36
C GLY A 120 8.02 17.82 14.62
N GLY A 121 8.71 17.30 15.63
CA GLY A 121 8.89 17.95 16.92
C GLY A 121 7.56 18.16 17.67
N ILE A 122 6.60 17.25 17.51
CA ILE A 122 5.24 17.39 18.05
C ILE A 122 5.23 17.54 19.57
N SER A 123 6.15 16.87 20.26
CA SER A 123 6.28 16.94 21.71
C SER A 123 6.66 18.34 22.18
N SER A 124 7.67 18.96 21.56
CA SER A 124 8.09 20.34 21.87
C SER A 124 6.97 21.35 21.58
N LEU A 125 6.24 21.14 20.48
CA LEU A 125 5.14 22.00 20.09
C LEU A 125 3.97 21.88 21.08
N PHE A 126 3.66 20.64 21.49
CA PHE A 126 2.60 20.36 22.46
C PHE A 126 2.91 20.98 23.83
N ASN A 127 4.16 20.85 24.29
CA ASN A 127 4.60 21.44 25.55
C ASN A 127 4.43 22.99 25.59
N LYS A 128 4.59 23.66 24.43
CA LYS A 128 4.34 25.12 24.34
C LYS A 128 2.88 25.50 24.52
N MET A 129 1.97 24.56 24.38
CA MET A 129 0.53 24.76 24.56
C MET A 129 0.07 24.50 25.99
N LEU A 130 0.88 23.81 26.80
CA LEU A 130 0.54 23.49 28.18
C LEU A 130 0.66 24.69 29.09
N VAL A 131 -0.12 24.69 30.16
CA VAL A 131 0.08 25.63 31.28
C VAL A 131 1.38 25.33 32.03
N SER A 132 1.81 26.23 32.92
CA SER A 132 3.03 26.05 33.69
C SER A 132 3.11 24.67 34.36
N LYS A 133 4.29 24.04 34.29
CA LYS A 133 4.61 22.73 34.86
C LYS A 133 4.28 22.62 36.36
N GLU A 134 4.37 23.74 37.06
CA GLU A 134 4.16 23.81 38.50
C GLU A 134 2.69 23.75 38.91
N LYS A 135 1.75 23.87 37.97
CA LYS A 135 0.33 23.97 38.25
C LYS A 135 -0.27 22.73 38.90
N SER A 136 0.17 21.53 38.48
CA SER A 136 -0.28 20.27 39.06
C SER A 136 0.68 19.14 38.74
N ARG A 137 0.66 18.08 39.57
CA ARG A 137 1.41 16.84 39.33
C ARG A 137 1.03 16.15 38.01
N TYR A 138 -0.24 16.28 37.62
CA TYR A 138 -0.72 15.76 36.35
C TYR A 138 -0.07 16.48 35.15
N ILE A 139 -0.02 17.81 35.18
CA ILE A 139 0.64 18.62 34.16
C ILE A 139 2.13 18.26 34.08
N GLN A 140 2.78 18.01 35.21
CA GLN A 140 4.16 17.60 35.26
C GLN A 140 4.38 16.27 34.51
N GLN A 141 3.52 15.29 34.74
CA GLN A 141 3.55 14.01 34.01
C GLN A 141 3.34 14.17 32.51
N VAL A 142 2.42 15.05 32.09
CA VAL A 142 2.19 15.36 30.66
C VAL A 142 3.39 16.04 30.03
N TYR A 143 4.14 16.86 30.75
CA TYR A 143 5.41 17.43 30.25
C TYR A 143 6.49 16.37 30.07
N ASP A 144 6.57 15.43 30.99
CA ASP A 144 7.58 14.37 30.96
C ASP A 144 7.25 13.30 29.89
N ASP A 145 5.97 12.97 29.70
CA ASP A 145 5.49 12.13 28.61
C ASP A 145 4.12 12.61 28.10
N ASN A 146 4.15 13.37 27.03
CA ASN A 146 2.92 13.85 26.36
C ASN A 146 2.40 12.89 25.28
N SER A 147 3.05 11.74 25.08
CA SER A 147 2.68 10.76 24.05
C SER A 147 1.24 10.25 24.26
N MET A 148 0.87 10.01 25.51
CA MET A 148 -0.48 9.55 25.85
C MET A 148 -1.56 10.50 25.33
N MET A 149 -1.41 11.81 25.52
CA MET A 149 -2.37 12.81 25.04
C MET A 149 -2.35 12.94 23.51
N ILE A 150 -1.15 13.00 22.92
CA ILE A 150 -0.97 13.11 21.46
C ILE A 150 -1.54 11.90 20.73
N ASN A 151 -1.43 10.72 21.32
CA ASN A 151 -1.90 9.47 20.73
C ASN A 151 -3.43 9.32 20.77
N GLU A 152 -4.12 10.02 21.66
CA GLU A 152 -5.59 10.09 21.65
C GLU A 152 -6.15 11.06 20.61
N ILE A 153 -5.32 11.92 20.03
CA ILE A 153 -5.72 12.86 18.98
C ILE A 153 -5.66 12.12 17.64
N THR A 154 -6.81 12.02 16.96
CA THR A 154 -6.95 11.34 15.65
C THR A 154 -7.71 12.21 14.67
N THR A 155 -7.47 12.01 13.36
CA THR A 155 -8.14 12.78 12.29
C THR A 155 -9.61 12.43 12.11
N GLY A 156 -10.05 11.22 12.51
CA GLY A 156 -11.41 10.74 12.32
C GLY A 156 -12.49 11.41 13.17
N LYS A 157 -12.09 12.19 14.18
CA LYS A 157 -13.01 12.83 15.13
C LYS A 157 -12.69 14.33 15.29
N TYR A 158 -12.61 15.04 14.18
CA TYR A 158 -12.22 16.47 14.19
C TYR A 158 -13.02 17.34 15.16
N GLY A 159 -14.33 17.17 15.24
CA GLY A 159 -15.17 17.88 16.21
C GLY A 159 -14.72 17.65 17.66
N ASN A 160 -14.31 16.43 17.98
CA ASN A 160 -13.84 16.07 19.32
C ASN A 160 -12.46 16.68 19.63
N ILE A 161 -11.60 16.85 18.62
CA ILE A 161 -10.28 17.50 18.82
C ILE A 161 -10.46 18.95 19.21
N LYS A 162 -11.30 19.68 18.49
CA LYS A 162 -11.61 21.09 18.79
C LYS A 162 -12.20 21.23 20.20
N GLN A 163 -13.15 20.36 20.54
CA GLN A 163 -13.76 20.30 21.86
C GLN A 163 -12.71 19.98 22.95
N PHE A 164 -11.85 18.99 22.72
CA PHE A 164 -10.77 18.62 23.64
C PHE A 164 -9.86 19.80 23.98
N PHE A 165 -9.40 20.57 22.98
CA PHE A 165 -8.58 21.76 23.24
C PHE A 165 -9.35 22.90 23.89
N GLN A 166 -10.62 23.09 23.55
CA GLN A 166 -11.47 24.10 24.17
C GLN A 166 -11.76 23.80 25.64
N GLU A 167 -12.08 22.55 25.95
CA GLU A 167 -12.34 22.10 27.32
C GLU A 167 -11.08 22.16 28.18
N GLY A 168 -9.96 21.68 27.64
CA GLY A 168 -8.67 21.73 28.33
C GLY A 168 -8.10 23.13 28.52
N SER A 169 -8.62 24.15 27.82
CA SER A 169 -8.22 25.55 27.99
C SER A 169 -9.12 26.37 28.91
N ARG A 170 -10.24 25.79 29.43
CA ARG A 170 -11.11 26.50 30.38
C ARG A 170 -10.35 26.86 31.65
N PRO A 171 -10.41 28.14 32.07
CA PRO A 171 -9.75 28.57 33.30
C PRO A 171 -10.24 27.77 34.51
N GLY A 172 -9.32 27.31 35.33
CA GLY A 172 -9.66 26.57 36.53
C GLY A 172 -8.58 25.56 36.96
N LYS A 173 -8.93 24.72 37.94
CA LYS A 173 -8.02 23.72 38.52
C LYS A 173 -7.58 22.66 37.51
N ASN A 174 -8.43 22.37 36.51
CA ASN A 174 -8.23 21.36 35.49
C ASN A 174 -7.75 21.93 34.13
N GLN A 175 -7.33 23.20 34.10
CA GLN A 175 -6.80 23.79 32.87
C GLN A 175 -5.51 23.12 32.48
N ILE A 176 -5.47 22.59 31.26
CA ILE A 176 -4.33 21.89 30.66
C ILE A 176 -3.58 22.82 29.71
N PHE A 177 -4.32 23.54 28.86
CA PHE A 177 -3.75 24.40 27.84
C PHE A 177 -3.77 25.87 28.23
N ASN A 178 -2.73 26.59 27.86
CA ASN A 178 -2.63 28.04 28.04
C ASN A 178 -3.46 28.80 26.99
N ASP A 179 -3.69 30.10 27.18
CA ASP A 179 -4.51 30.91 26.27
C ASP A 179 -3.93 31.06 24.86
N GLY A 180 -2.61 30.83 24.72
CA GLY A 180 -1.90 30.87 23.42
C GLY A 180 -2.00 29.60 22.57
N TYR A 181 -2.66 28.55 23.05
CA TYR A 181 -2.71 27.24 22.36
C TYR A 181 -3.23 27.33 20.93
N LYS A 182 -4.18 28.22 20.66
CA LYS A 182 -4.81 28.40 19.33
C LYS A 182 -3.79 28.67 18.22
N LYS A 183 -2.67 29.33 18.54
CA LYS A 183 -1.60 29.63 17.59
C LYS A 183 -0.90 28.36 17.06
N PHE A 184 -0.86 27.31 17.85
CA PHE A 184 -0.16 26.08 17.55
C PHE A 184 -1.07 24.99 16.96
N LEU A 185 -2.40 25.15 17.08
CA LEU A 185 -3.37 24.15 16.60
C LEU A 185 -3.18 23.72 15.14
N PRO A 186 -2.98 24.64 14.17
CA PRO A 186 -2.82 24.24 12.77
C PRO A 186 -1.64 23.29 12.59
N LYS A 187 -0.52 23.60 13.24
CA LYS A 187 0.70 22.79 13.13
C LYS A 187 0.55 21.45 13.84
N ILE A 188 -0.05 21.41 15.03
CA ILE A 188 -0.36 20.15 15.74
C ILE A 188 -1.26 19.29 14.88
N PHE A 189 -2.30 19.88 14.30
CA PHE A 189 -3.25 19.14 13.49
C PHE A 189 -2.58 18.55 12.24
N ASN A 190 -1.74 19.32 11.54
CA ASN A 190 -0.99 18.82 10.39
C ASN A 190 -0.10 17.62 10.80
N LEU A 191 0.59 17.69 11.93
CA LEU A 191 1.40 16.57 12.44
C LEU A 191 0.56 15.34 12.80
N VAL A 192 -0.65 15.52 13.32
CA VAL A 192 -1.59 14.41 13.56
C VAL A 192 -2.03 13.77 12.25
N VAL A 193 -2.30 14.57 11.21
CA VAL A 193 -2.60 14.07 9.86
C VAL A 193 -1.44 13.26 9.32
N VAL A 194 -0.21 13.75 9.42
CA VAL A 194 1.00 13.03 9.00
C VAL A 194 1.13 11.72 9.77
N LYS A 195 0.90 11.73 11.10
CA LYS A 195 0.91 10.53 11.94
C LYS A 195 -0.06 9.45 11.41
N ASP A 196 -1.30 9.84 11.10
CA ASP A 196 -2.32 8.93 10.61
C ASP A 196 -2.02 8.44 9.18
N LEU A 197 -1.49 9.31 8.30
CA LEU A 197 -1.10 8.94 6.94
C LEU A 197 0.04 7.92 6.91
N ILE A 198 1.08 8.13 7.72
CA ILE A 198 2.20 7.19 7.85
C ILE A 198 1.67 5.83 8.34
N SER A 199 0.77 5.84 9.28
CA SER A 199 0.19 4.62 9.84
C SER A 199 -0.64 3.86 8.82
N LYS A 200 -1.45 4.56 8.02
CA LYS A 200 -2.18 3.97 6.89
C LYS A 200 -1.24 3.46 5.82
N PHE A 201 -0.17 4.19 5.51
CA PHE A 201 0.84 3.75 4.56
C PHE A 201 1.47 2.41 4.97
N ILE A 202 1.87 2.27 6.24
CA ILE A 202 2.41 1.00 6.75
C ILE A 202 1.37 -0.12 6.65
N TRP A 203 0.12 0.15 7.02
CA TRP A 203 -0.96 -0.83 6.87
C TRP A 203 -1.13 -1.29 5.42
N TYR A 204 -1.13 -0.34 4.48
CA TYR A 204 -1.24 -0.64 3.05
C TYR A 204 -0.05 -1.48 2.56
N LEU A 205 1.17 -1.18 3.01
CA LEU A 205 2.36 -1.97 2.65
C LEU A 205 2.26 -3.41 3.16
N LEU A 206 1.79 -3.62 4.39
CA LEU A 206 1.64 -4.96 4.96
C LEU A 206 0.56 -5.77 4.23
N VAL A 207 -0.60 -5.17 4.02
CA VAL A 207 -1.71 -5.83 3.31
C VAL A 207 -1.34 -6.12 1.86
N GLY A 208 -0.76 -5.14 1.16
CA GLY A 208 -0.32 -5.31 -0.22
C GLY A 208 0.81 -6.33 -0.37
N GLY A 209 1.72 -6.39 0.59
CA GLY A 209 2.75 -7.44 0.64
C GLY A 209 2.13 -8.83 0.73
N LEU A 210 1.09 -9.00 1.54
CA LEU A 210 0.34 -10.25 1.64
C LEU A 210 -0.35 -10.62 0.31
N VAL A 211 -1.02 -9.64 -0.34
CA VAL A 211 -1.69 -9.82 -1.63
C VAL A 211 -0.70 -10.23 -2.72
N ILE A 212 0.44 -9.53 -2.82
CA ILE A 212 1.48 -9.81 -3.81
C ILE A 212 2.07 -11.20 -3.58
N SER A 213 2.39 -11.54 -2.34
CA SER A 213 2.93 -12.85 -1.98
C SER A 213 1.95 -13.96 -2.37
N THR A 214 0.67 -13.79 -2.05
CA THR A 214 -0.38 -14.78 -2.39
C THR A 214 -0.53 -14.91 -3.90
N SER A 215 -0.62 -13.79 -4.62
CA SER A 215 -0.76 -13.75 -6.07
C SER A 215 0.46 -14.37 -6.78
N PHE A 216 1.66 -13.98 -6.38
CA PHE A 216 2.92 -14.51 -6.93
C PHE A 216 3.05 -16.01 -6.69
N ASN A 217 2.80 -16.50 -5.48
CA ASN A 217 2.84 -17.92 -5.16
C ASN A 217 1.81 -18.72 -5.97
N SER A 218 0.61 -18.17 -6.18
CA SER A 218 -0.40 -18.80 -7.02
C SER A 218 0.05 -18.94 -8.47
N ILE A 219 0.68 -17.90 -9.05
CA ILE A 219 1.26 -17.96 -10.40
C ILE A 219 2.40 -18.97 -10.46
N MET A 220 3.29 -18.99 -9.46
CA MET A 220 4.42 -19.93 -9.46
C MET A 220 4.01 -21.39 -9.24
N ASN A 221 2.87 -21.65 -8.62
CA ASN A 221 2.38 -23.02 -8.38
C ASN A 221 1.29 -23.49 -9.36
N MET A 222 0.81 -22.61 -10.28
CA MET A 222 -0.21 -23.02 -11.25
C MET A 222 0.33 -24.04 -12.24
N GLU A 223 -0.55 -24.84 -12.80
CA GLU A 223 -0.27 -25.70 -13.96
C GLU A 223 -0.30 -24.86 -15.25
N CYS A 224 0.67 -25.09 -16.14
CA CYS A 224 0.73 -24.38 -17.40
C CYS A 224 -0.22 -25.03 -18.42
N SER A 225 -1.23 -24.31 -18.87
CA SER A 225 -2.08 -24.70 -19.98
C SER A 225 -1.47 -24.16 -21.28
N ARG A 226 -1.24 -25.03 -22.27
CA ARG A 226 -0.81 -24.58 -23.61
C ARG A 226 -2.03 -24.20 -24.43
N SER A 227 -1.95 -23.09 -25.15
CA SER A 227 -3.04 -22.72 -26.07
C SER A 227 -3.14 -23.71 -27.22
N GLU A 228 -4.34 -23.95 -27.72
CA GLU A 228 -4.58 -24.81 -28.88
C GLU A 228 -3.70 -24.38 -30.09
N MET A 229 -3.55 -23.07 -30.29
CA MET A 229 -2.72 -22.51 -31.37
C MET A 229 -1.23 -22.84 -31.18
N THR A 230 -0.71 -22.89 -29.96
CA THR A 230 0.69 -23.28 -29.68
C THR A 230 0.85 -24.79 -29.87
N MET A 231 -0.11 -25.59 -29.45
CA MET A 231 -0.12 -27.03 -29.67
C MET A 231 -0.13 -27.37 -31.17
N GLU A 232 -1.00 -26.72 -31.96
CA GLU A 232 -1.07 -26.88 -33.40
C GLU A 232 0.24 -26.50 -34.12
N LYS A 233 0.87 -25.40 -33.70
CA LYS A 233 2.19 -25.00 -34.24
C LYS A 233 3.29 -26.02 -33.91
N MET A 234 3.30 -26.57 -32.70
CA MET A 234 4.25 -27.61 -32.30
C MET A 234 4.03 -28.90 -33.06
N GLU A 235 2.78 -29.29 -33.29
CA GLU A 235 2.43 -30.46 -34.05
C GLU A 235 2.85 -30.33 -35.53
N LYS A 236 2.60 -29.15 -36.15
CA LYS A 236 3.07 -28.84 -37.50
C LYS A 236 4.60 -28.85 -37.60
N ALA A 237 5.31 -28.29 -36.61
CA ALA A 237 6.77 -28.29 -36.57
C ALA A 237 7.33 -29.72 -36.42
N ASN A 238 6.75 -30.54 -35.54
CA ASN A 238 7.14 -31.93 -35.37
C ASN A 238 6.88 -32.77 -36.62
N LYS A 239 5.78 -32.51 -37.33
CA LYS A 239 5.45 -33.18 -38.58
C LYS A 239 6.44 -32.81 -39.69
N ALA A 240 6.79 -31.53 -39.81
CA ALA A 240 7.80 -31.06 -40.75
C ALA A 240 9.18 -31.64 -40.47
N MET A 241 9.60 -31.75 -39.22
CA MET A 241 10.87 -32.39 -38.84
C MET A 241 10.90 -33.89 -39.17
N LYS A 242 9.80 -34.62 -38.97
CA LYS A 242 9.70 -36.03 -39.34
C LYS A 242 9.79 -36.25 -40.85
N GLU A 243 9.08 -35.40 -41.63
CA GLU A 243 9.14 -35.46 -43.10
C GLU A 243 10.54 -35.12 -43.63
N GLN A 244 11.26 -34.23 -42.96
CA GLN A 244 12.61 -33.86 -43.31
C GLN A 244 13.59 -35.01 -43.01
N ALA A 245 13.48 -35.63 -41.83
CA ALA A 245 14.28 -36.81 -41.46
C ALA A 245 14.03 -38.03 -42.39
N GLU A 246 12.77 -38.25 -42.81
CA GLU A 246 12.45 -39.31 -43.79
C GLU A 246 13.04 -39.02 -45.17
N LYS A 247 13.08 -37.78 -45.62
CA LYS A 247 13.72 -37.37 -46.88
C LYS A 247 15.23 -37.57 -46.83
N GLU A 248 15.86 -37.16 -45.72
CA GLU A 248 17.30 -37.35 -45.51
C GLU A 248 17.68 -38.85 -45.47
N ALA A 249 16.87 -39.69 -44.79
CA ALA A 249 17.07 -41.14 -44.75
C ALA A 249 16.97 -41.77 -46.12
N LYS A 250 15.98 -41.38 -46.94
CA LYS A 250 15.83 -41.87 -48.33
C LYS A 250 16.96 -41.38 -49.24
N GLN A 251 17.49 -40.19 -49.05
CA GLN A 251 18.65 -39.69 -49.78
C GLN A 251 19.94 -40.44 -49.40
N ALA A 252 20.11 -40.74 -48.12
CA ALA A 252 21.25 -41.53 -47.65
C ALA A 252 21.24 -42.98 -48.21
N GLU A 253 20.03 -43.54 -48.35
CA GLU A 253 19.86 -44.93 -48.92
C GLU A 253 20.06 -45.00 -50.43
N SER A 254 19.91 -43.85 -51.13
CA SER A 254 20.06 -43.74 -52.59
C SER A 254 21.49 -43.43 -53.07
N GLN A 255 22.43 -43.14 -52.15
CA GLN A 255 23.84 -42.97 -52.53
C GLN A 255 24.51 -44.35 -52.77
N PRO A 256 25.02 -44.65 -53.99
CA PRO A 256 25.69 -45.89 -54.23
C PRO A 256 27.00 -45.93 -53.44
N THR A 257 27.17 -47.01 -52.70
CA THR A 257 28.42 -47.33 -52.00
C THR A 257 29.51 -47.46 -53.05
N GLU A 258 30.36 -46.46 -53.23
CA GLU A 258 31.60 -46.64 -53.99
C GLU A 258 32.46 -47.64 -53.27
N GLN A 259 32.50 -48.87 -53.84
CA GLN A 259 33.44 -49.88 -53.44
C GLN A 259 34.81 -49.46 -53.98
N TYR A 260 35.68 -49.05 -53.07
CA TYR A 260 37.11 -48.93 -53.33
C TYR A 260 37.68 -50.38 -53.40
N PHE A 261 38.13 -50.78 -54.62
CA PHE A 261 39.04 -51.86 -54.83
C PHE A 261 40.47 -51.37 -54.74
#